data_f968ff557928914c669082a91f53e53d
#
_entry.id   f968ff557928914c669082a91f53e53d
#
_cell.length_a   1.000
_cell.length_b   1.000
_cell.length_c   1.000
_cell.angle_alpha   90.00
_cell.angle_beta   90.00
_cell.angle_gamma   90.00
#
_symmetry.space_group_name_H-M   'P 1'
#
loop_
_entity.id
_entity.type
_entity.pdbx_description
1 polymer ?
#
loop_
_entity_poly.entity_id
_entity_poly.type
_entity_poly.pdbx_seq_one_letter_code
_entity_poly.pdbx_strand_id
1 'polypeptide(L)'
;MRGATEQATFAPDDLVMDEPMIQQDPQRASLSPAQKARRINMNTDLYGTFAEIGVGQETVRHFFRAGGASQTIAKAMSAYDKDFSNAIYGAEPGNRFVCESRLRNMLKHEYGLINERLSRKDHPTKKFFTFANTIAGSTFERPHSGHGWIGVRFQTSPDEPTNDVIIHVRLHDPDISLQQESIGVMGVNLLHGCLINHADPDEIMTALYDNVSRHVVEVDMIQMNGPAFNHVDNRLLSLQLVKRGYTDAVLFGPDGQNLQASEALYRKNILAIRGSFRPVTKVNIDMIMNGYNMFIKEQRVDRQNLQVLFEITLNNLRSDTGDVDEKDFIDRADILCSLGQTVLISNYQEYYKLVEYFSRYTKARMGVIMGVNNLVEVFDEKYYRHLNGGMLEAFGILFTRDLKIYVYPSRASINEDIMTTETMPVHPRLKPLYDYLLFNKRLVDINSYDPNVLHIFSKQVLDLIRAGKPGWEDLVPPYVDNMIKDNRLFGYVPTPAPKASA
;
A
#
# COMPACT_ATOMS: atom_id res chain seq x y z
N MET A 1 -24.12 -30.07 58.81
CA MET A 1 -23.22 -30.61 57.77
C MET A 1 -23.06 -29.55 56.72
N ARG A 2 -21.87 -28.98 56.67
CA ARG A 2 -21.52 -27.87 55.78
C ARG A 2 -20.99 -28.43 54.49
N GLY A 3 -21.63 -28.11 53.34
CA GLY A 3 -21.12 -28.40 52.00
C GLY A 3 -20.31 -27.22 51.49
N ALA A 4 -19.07 -27.43 51.25
CA ALA A 4 -18.16 -26.47 50.67
C ALA A 4 -18.40 -26.38 49.13
N THR A 5 -18.64 -25.19 48.65
CA THR A 5 -18.63 -24.84 47.22
C THR A 5 -17.19 -24.50 46.83
N GLU A 6 -16.58 -25.35 46.01
CA GLU A 6 -15.34 -25.05 45.33
C GLU A 6 -15.58 -23.98 44.24
N GLN A 7 -14.98 -22.82 44.43
CA GLN A 7 -14.82 -21.81 43.37
C GLN A 7 -13.64 -22.18 42.49
N ALA A 8 -13.91 -22.56 41.27
CA ALA A 8 -12.90 -22.69 40.24
C ALA A 8 -12.41 -21.28 39.83
N THR A 9 -11.23 -20.94 40.24
CA THR A 9 -10.47 -19.77 39.73
C THR A 9 -9.92 -20.10 38.36
N PHE A 10 -10.52 -19.51 37.32
CA PHE A 10 -9.92 -19.44 36.00
C PHE A 10 -8.80 -18.40 36.07
N ALA A 11 -7.57 -18.83 35.87
CA ALA A 11 -6.47 -17.94 35.51
C ALA A 11 -6.67 -17.44 34.06
N PRO A 12 -6.42 -16.17 33.76
CA PRO A 12 -6.44 -15.72 32.38
C PRO A 12 -5.18 -16.28 31.69
N ASP A 13 -5.36 -17.25 30.81
CA ASP A 13 -4.34 -17.60 29.83
C ASP A 13 -4.09 -16.35 28.95
N ASP A 14 -2.90 -15.81 29.06
CA ASP A 14 -2.34 -14.78 28.19
C ASP A 14 -2.28 -15.32 26.75
N LEU A 15 -3.32 -15.06 25.98
CA LEU A 15 -3.28 -15.15 24.54
C LEU A 15 -2.44 -13.97 24.02
N VAL A 16 -1.12 -14.16 24.06
CA VAL A 16 -0.19 -13.35 23.27
C VAL A 16 -0.55 -13.58 21.81
N MET A 17 -1.20 -12.60 21.23
CA MET A 17 -1.39 -12.51 19.78
C MET A 17 0.01 -12.46 19.16
N ASP A 18 0.38 -13.48 18.41
CA ASP A 18 1.53 -13.44 17.48
C ASP A 18 1.23 -12.44 16.35
N GLU A 19 1.39 -11.15 16.66
CA GLU A 19 1.62 -10.13 15.64
C GLU A 19 2.94 -10.49 14.95
N PRO A 20 3.04 -10.34 13.61
CA PRO A 20 4.31 -10.51 12.93
C PRO A 20 5.30 -9.51 13.53
N MET A 21 6.10 -9.98 14.48
CA MET A 21 7.22 -9.20 15.00
C MET A 21 8.15 -8.96 13.82
N ILE A 22 8.17 -7.72 13.35
CA ILE A 22 9.32 -7.26 12.55
C ILE A 22 10.51 -7.48 13.46
N GLN A 23 11.36 -8.42 13.10
CA GLN A 23 12.67 -8.55 13.69
C GLN A 23 13.41 -7.25 13.38
N GLN A 24 13.31 -6.26 14.26
CA GLN A 24 14.36 -5.27 14.32
C GLN A 24 15.63 -6.08 14.56
N ASP A 25 16.61 -5.93 13.69
CA ASP A 25 17.91 -6.54 13.90
C ASP A 25 18.39 -6.13 15.30
N PRO A 26 18.45 -7.05 16.26
CA PRO A 26 18.80 -6.71 17.66
C PRO A 26 20.22 -6.17 17.79
N GLN A 27 21.03 -6.19 16.71
CA GLN A 27 22.39 -5.68 16.65
C GLN A 27 22.49 -4.27 16.04
N ARG A 28 21.44 -3.72 15.47
CA ARG A 28 21.44 -2.36 14.92
C ARG A 28 21.29 -1.33 16.04
N ALA A 29 22.40 -0.72 16.46
CA ALA A 29 22.37 0.43 17.37
C ALA A 29 21.79 1.64 16.62
N SER A 30 20.48 1.93 16.81
CA SER A 30 19.86 3.12 16.24
C SER A 30 20.37 4.39 16.93
N LEU A 31 20.78 5.39 16.15
CA LEU A 31 21.13 6.70 16.67
C LEU A 31 19.88 7.43 17.18
N SER A 32 20.02 8.16 18.29
CA SER A 32 18.94 9.05 18.72
C SER A 32 18.74 10.21 17.75
N PRO A 33 17.54 10.84 17.73
CA PRO A 33 17.28 12.01 16.87
C PRO A 33 18.31 13.14 17.09
N ALA A 34 18.75 13.37 18.32
CA ALA A 34 19.77 14.35 18.63
C ALA A 34 21.14 14.00 18.03
N GLN A 35 21.53 12.73 18.04
CA GLN A 35 22.78 12.26 17.44
C GLN A 35 22.74 12.39 15.91
N LYS A 36 21.61 12.02 15.27
CA LYS A 36 21.40 12.16 13.82
C LYS A 36 21.47 13.63 13.40
N ALA A 37 20.73 14.51 14.07
CA ALA A 37 20.75 15.96 13.81
C ALA A 37 22.15 16.57 13.99
N ARG A 38 22.85 16.18 15.05
CA ARG A 38 24.23 16.63 15.29
C ARG A 38 25.19 16.16 14.18
N ARG A 39 25.05 14.91 13.73
CA ARG A 39 25.88 14.38 12.64
C ARG A 39 25.73 15.19 11.35
N ILE A 40 24.50 15.61 11.03
CA ILE A 40 24.22 16.48 9.88
C ILE A 40 24.80 17.88 10.13
N ASN A 41 24.58 18.48 11.30
CA ASN A 41 25.09 19.82 11.64
C ASN A 41 26.62 19.91 11.63
N MET A 42 27.32 18.81 11.93
CA MET A 42 28.78 18.78 11.90
C MET A 42 29.35 18.54 10.49
N ASN A 43 28.52 18.26 9.50
CA ASN A 43 28.95 18.11 8.12
C ASN A 43 28.96 19.48 7.43
N THR A 44 30.16 20.07 7.32
CA THR A 44 30.34 21.41 6.75
C THR A 44 29.99 21.54 5.27
N ASP A 45 29.81 20.41 4.56
CA ASP A 45 29.42 20.43 3.14
C ASP A 45 27.92 20.55 2.94
N LEU A 46 27.12 20.30 3.97
CA LEU A 46 25.65 20.38 3.90
C LEU A 46 25.16 21.78 4.25
N TYR A 47 24.20 22.29 3.44
CA TYR A 47 23.55 23.57 3.71
C TYR A 47 22.13 23.58 3.16
N GLY A 48 21.14 23.88 3.99
CA GLY A 48 19.76 23.70 3.57
C GLY A 48 18.73 24.55 4.29
N THR A 49 17.48 24.40 3.82
CA THR A 49 16.31 25.12 4.32
C THR A 49 15.25 24.16 4.84
N PHE A 50 14.44 24.66 5.79
CA PHE A 50 13.30 23.96 6.36
C PHE A 50 12.04 24.79 6.14
N ALA A 51 10.97 24.14 5.62
CA ALA A 51 9.63 24.71 5.48
C ALA A 51 8.62 23.73 6.08
N GLU A 52 8.12 24.04 7.27
CA GLU A 52 7.28 23.13 8.07
C GLU A 52 5.90 23.74 8.29
N ILE A 53 4.84 23.03 7.87
CA ILE A 53 3.45 23.49 7.95
C ILE A 53 2.59 22.51 8.74
N GLY A 54 1.74 23.05 9.59
CA GLY A 54 0.81 22.29 10.40
C GLY A 54 1.46 21.65 11.62
N VAL A 55 1.17 20.39 11.90
CA VAL A 55 1.77 19.67 13.06
C VAL A 55 3.21 19.23 12.82
N GLY A 56 3.78 19.54 11.65
CA GLY A 56 5.15 19.15 11.28
C GLY A 56 6.26 20.07 11.80
N GLN A 57 6.01 21.02 12.68
CA GLN A 57 6.94 22.10 13.04
C GLN A 57 8.04 21.74 14.05
N GLU A 58 8.31 20.48 14.27
CA GLU A 58 9.27 20.01 15.27
C GLU A 58 10.60 19.49 14.68
N THR A 59 10.68 19.22 13.37
CA THR A 59 11.90 18.63 12.80
C THR A 59 13.11 19.53 12.96
N VAL A 60 13.01 20.79 12.55
CA VAL A 60 14.13 21.76 12.65
C VAL A 60 14.55 22.00 14.09
N ARG A 61 13.64 21.89 15.05
CA ARG A 61 13.92 22.06 16.48
C ARG A 61 14.96 21.06 17.00
N HIS A 62 14.96 19.83 16.50
CA HIS A 62 15.99 18.84 16.83
C HIS A 62 17.39 19.31 16.41
N PHE A 63 17.52 19.95 15.25
CA PHE A 63 18.80 20.48 14.76
C PHE A 63 19.30 21.64 15.61
N PHE A 64 18.43 22.60 15.97
CA PHE A 64 18.80 23.71 16.84
C PHE A 64 19.22 23.23 18.25
N ARG A 65 18.51 22.25 18.80
CA ARG A 65 18.85 21.65 20.11
C ARG A 65 20.15 20.85 20.10
N ALA A 66 20.48 20.18 18.96
CA ALA A 66 21.70 19.42 18.85
C ALA A 66 22.97 20.27 18.77
N GLY A 67 22.84 21.59 18.50
CA GLY A 67 23.94 22.54 18.35
C GLY A 67 24.69 22.43 17.01
N GLY A 68 25.43 23.49 16.66
CA GLY A 68 26.18 23.54 15.39
C GLY A 68 25.36 23.87 14.14
N ALA A 69 24.10 24.22 14.28
CA ALA A 69 23.17 24.43 13.17
C ALA A 69 23.47 25.67 12.30
N SER A 70 24.20 26.64 12.80
CA SER A 70 24.45 27.93 12.11
C SER A 70 25.21 27.82 10.79
N GLN A 71 25.92 26.69 10.57
CA GLN A 71 26.66 26.45 9.33
C GLN A 71 25.93 25.45 8.39
N THR A 72 24.78 24.94 8.82
CA THR A 72 24.01 23.91 8.10
C THR A 72 22.63 24.40 7.74
N ILE A 73 21.99 25.19 8.58
CA ILE A 73 20.61 25.68 8.36
C ILE A 73 20.64 27.14 7.88
N ALA A 74 20.29 27.34 6.61
CA ALA A 74 20.17 28.66 6.02
C ALA A 74 18.92 29.40 6.50
N LYS A 75 17.79 28.68 6.57
CA LYS A 75 16.46 29.21 6.89
C LYS A 75 15.57 28.11 7.45
N ALA A 76 14.77 28.47 8.43
CA ALA A 76 13.64 27.68 8.90
C ALA A 76 12.40 28.57 8.95
N MET A 77 11.29 28.12 8.37
CA MET A 77 10.06 28.90 8.31
C MET A 77 8.82 28.04 8.38
N SER A 78 7.70 28.66 8.75
CA SER A 78 6.36 28.10 8.66
C SER A 78 5.42 29.12 8.01
N ALA A 79 4.80 28.75 6.88
CA ALA A 79 3.72 29.50 6.24
C ALA A 79 2.38 28.91 6.70
N TYR A 80 2.04 29.14 7.96
CA TYR A 80 0.91 28.48 8.64
C TYR A 80 -0.46 28.94 8.14
N ASP A 81 -0.60 30.23 7.81
CA ASP A 81 -1.83 30.76 7.22
C ASP A 81 -2.00 30.30 5.77
N LYS A 82 -3.25 29.97 5.41
CA LYS A 82 -3.57 29.40 4.10
C LYS A 82 -3.33 30.37 2.96
N ASP A 83 -3.75 31.63 3.11
CA ASP A 83 -3.61 32.64 2.06
C ASP A 83 -2.15 33.00 1.88
N PHE A 84 -1.42 33.12 2.98
CA PHE A 84 0.02 33.35 2.96
C PHE A 84 0.79 32.17 2.33
N SER A 85 0.41 30.94 2.66
CA SER A 85 0.98 29.74 2.04
C SER A 85 0.70 29.68 0.53
N ASN A 86 -0.52 30.06 0.09
CA ASN A 86 -0.85 30.15 -1.33
C ASN A 86 -0.06 31.27 -2.04
N ALA A 87 0.17 32.40 -1.38
CA ALA A 87 0.97 33.49 -1.95
C ALA A 87 2.43 33.09 -2.22
N ILE A 88 2.99 32.19 -1.40
CA ILE A 88 4.37 31.69 -1.56
C ILE A 88 4.45 30.51 -2.53
N TYR A 89 3.59 29.49 -2.36
CA TYR A 89 3.72 28.20 -3.03
C TYR A 89 2.72 27.97 -4.17
N GLY A 90 1.84 28.95 -4.43
CA GLY A 90 0.74 28.83 -5.40
C GLY A 90 -0.52 28.21 -4.79
N ALA A 91 -1.66 28.40 -5.46
CA ALA A 91 -2.91 27.78 -5.07
C ALA A 91 -3.02 26.38 -5.63
N GLU A 92 -3.51 25.44 -4.83
CA GLU A 92 -3.76 24.06 -5.26
C GLU A 92 -5.22 23.86 -5.72
N PRO A 93 -5.47 22.97 -6.68
CA PRO A 93 -6.82 22.63 -7.08
C PRO A 93 -7.67 22.16 -5.90
N GLY A 94 -8.91 22.65 -5.80
CA GLY A 94 -9.82 22.28 -4.73
C GLY A 94 -9.47 22.84 -3.36
N ASN A 95 -8.62 23.88 -3.27
CA ASN A 95 -8.15 24.50 -2.01
C ASN A 95 -7.55 23.48 -1.04
N ARG A 96 -6.83 22.48 -1.54
CA ARG A 96 -6.11 21.52 -0.71
C ARG A 96 -4.79 22.15 -0.25
N PHE A 97 -4.46 21.98 1.03
CA PHE A 97 -3.20 22.46 1.62
C PHE A 97 -2.28 21.30 2.01
N VAL A 98 -2.86 20.15 2.22
CA VAL A 98 -2.14 18.91 2.57
C VAL A 98 -2.30 17.94 1.40
N CYS A 99 -1.39 18.04 0.43
CA CYS A 99 -1.34 17.18 -0.76
C CYS A 99 0.10 17.11 -1.30
N GLU A 100 0.37 16.12 -2.13
CA GLU A 100 1.68 15.88 -2.71
C GLU A 100 2.17 17.07 -3.54
N SER A 101 1.30 17.63 -4.38
CA SER A 101 1.65 18.79 -5.23
C SER A 101 2.09 19.99 -4.41
N ARG A 102 1.42 20.27 -3.29
CA ARG A 102 1.85 21.32 -2.34
C ARG A 102 3.25 21.06 -1.82
N LEU A 103 3.54 19.85 -1.35
CA LEU A 103 4.88 19.49 -0.89
C LEU A 103 5.94 19.68 -1.97
N ARG A 104 5.66 19.22 -3.20
CA ARG A 104 6.59 19.37 -4.33
C ARG A 104 6.85 20.85 -4.67
N ASN A 105 5.81 21.68 -4.62
CA ASN A 105 5.94 23.13 -4.81
C ASN A 105 6.78 23.77 -3.70
N MET A 106 6.59 23.35 -2.45
CA MET A 106 7.42 23.81 -1.32
C MET A 106 8.89 23.43 -1.53
N LEU A 107 9.18 22.17 -1.83
CA LEU A 107 10.55 21.70 -2.09
C LEU A 107 11.21 22.47 -3.24
N LYS A 108 10.49 22.67 -4.34
CA LYS A 108 10.98 23.39 -5.52
C LYS A 108 11.26 24.86 -5.20
N HIS A 109 10.33 25.53 -4.54
CA HIS A 109 10.45 26.96 -4.19
C HIS A 109 11.61 27.20 -3.25
N GLU A 110 11.67 26.46 -2.15
CA GLU A 110 12.68 26.65 -1.12
C GLU A 110 14.09 26.30 -1.61
N TYR A 111 14.20 25.26 -2.44
CA TYR A 111 15.46 24.90 -3.09
C TYR A 111 15.88 25.97 -4.12
N GLY A 112 14.94 26.52 -4.89
CA GLY A 112 15.18 27.63 -5.81
C GLY A 112 15.76 28.85 -5.10
N LEU A 113 15.16 29.25 -3.97
CA LEU A 113 15.62 30.41 -3.19
C LEU A 113 17.05 30.25 -2.66
N ILE A 114 17.42 29.05 -2.15
CA ILE A 114 18.80 28.84 -1.67
C ILE A 114 19.79 28.91 -2.82
N ASN A 115 19.43 28.36 -3.97
CA ASN A 115 20.29 28.34 -5.15
C ASN A 115 20.43 29.72 -5.81
N GLU A 116 19.41 30.59 -5.74
CA GLU A 116 19.47 31.97 -6.20
C GLU A 116 20.31 32.88 -5.27
N ARG A 117 20.15 32.68 -3.95
CA ARG A 117 20.73 33.58 -2.94
C ARG A 117 22.18 33.25 -2.64
N LEU A 118 22.62 32.04 -2.85
CA LEU A 118 23.97 31.60 -2.55
C LEU A 118 24.74 31.29 -3.84
N SER A 119 25.76 32.13 -4.11
CA SER A 119 26.63 31.93 -5.26
C SER A 119 27.42 30.62 -5.13
N ARG A 120 27.40 29.79 -6.16
CA ARG A 120 28.26 28.62 -6.24
C ARG A 120 29.76 28.94 -6.21
N LYS A 121 30.13 30.14 -6.67
CA LYS A 121 31.53 30.60 -6.60
C LYS A 121 32.01 30.76 -5.16
N ASP A 122 31.13 31.23 -4.28
CA ASP A 122 31.45 31.45 -2.87
C ASP A 122 31.27 30.20 -2.02
N HIS A 123 30.52 29.22 -2.55
CA HIS A 123 30.19 27.93 -1.87
C HIS A 123 30.40 26.71 -2.77
N PRO A 124 31.61 26.51 -3.31
CA PRO A 124 31.85 25.49 -4.34
C PRO A 124 31.70 24.03 -3.82
N THR A 125 31.86 23.79 -2.53
CA THR A 125 31.78 22.46 -1.93
C THR A 125 30.41 22.16 -1.31
N LYS A 126 29.54 23.15 -1.19
CA LYS A 126 28.24 22.99 -0.50
C LYS A 126 27.26 22.18 -1.34
N LYS A 127 26.70 21.16 -0.72
CA LYS A 127 25.55 20.38 -1.21
C LYS A 127 24.29 20.97 -0.59
N PHE A 128 23.41 21.50 -1.43
CA PHE A 128 22.17 22.09 -0.95
C PHE A 128 21.09 21.05 -0.71
N PHE A 129 20.31 21.26 0.34
CA PHE A 129 19.12 20.47 0.61
C PHE A 129 17.93 21.34 1.06
N THR A 130 16.74 20.81 0.88
CA THR A 130 15.49 21.37 1.38
C THR A 130 14.70 20.27 2.05
N PHE A 131 14.26 20.52 3.26
CA PHE A 131 13.27 19.74 3.94
C PHE A 131 11.94 20.50 3.92
N ALA A 132 10.87 19.81 3.55
CA ALA A 132 9.52 20.38 3.65
C ALA A 132 8.54 19.36 4.19
N ASN A 133 7.52 19.84 4.90
CA ASN A 133 6.36 19.06 5.24
C ASN A 133 5.08 19.92 5.24
N THR A 134 3.95 19.26 5.00
CA THR A 134 2.61 19.82 5.12
C THR A 134 1.71 18.77 5.73
N ILE A 135 1.31 18.96 6.99
CA ILE A 135 0.66 17.92 7.80
C ILE A 135 -0.54 18.50 8.57
N ALA A 136 -1.72 17.90 8.34
CA ALA A 136 -2.89 18.15 9.16
C ALA A 136 -2.88 17.22 10.37
N GLY A 137 -3.03 17.78 11.56
CA GLY A 137 -3.25 17.00 12.77
C GLY A 137 -4.67 16.45 12.87
N SER A 138 -4.86 15.49 13.73
CA SER A 138 -6.19 15.04 14.15
C SER A 138 -6.91 16.17 14.90
N THR A 139 -8.22 16.24 14.73
CA THR A 139 -9.05 17.19 15.47
C THR A 139 -9.95 16.44 16.44
N PHE A 140 -10.47 17.12 17.45
CA PHE A 140 -11.43 16.55 18.38
C PHE A 140 -12.67 15.97 17.70
N GLU A 141 -13.13 16.63 16.63
CA GLU A 141 -14.28 16.17 15.83
C GLU A 141 -13.93 15.01 14.88
N ARG A 142 -12.65 14.84 14.55
CA ARG A 142 -12.14 13.82 13.64
C ARG A 142 -10.87 13.21 14.24
N PRO A 143 -11.00 12.39 15.28
CA PRO A 143 -9.88 11.63 15.81
C PRO A 143 -9.33 10.70 14.72
N HIS A 144 -8.04 10.47 14.72
CA HIS A 144 -7.32 9.62 13.73
C HIS A 144 -7.42 10.08 12.26
N SER A 145 -7.71 11.35 12.00
CA SER A 145 -7.73 11.93 10.65
C SER A 145 -6.43 12.63 10.27
N GLY A 146 -5.45 12.66 11.15
CA GLY A 146 -4.16 13.29 10.92
C GLY A 146 -3.41 12.60 9.78
N HIS A 147 -2.92 13.38 8.82
CA HIS A 147 -2.11 12.88 7.72
C HIS A 147 -1.30 14.00 7.09
N GLY A 148 -0.29 13.63 6.33
CA GLY A 148 0.46 14.65 5.60
C GLY A 148 1.60 14.11 4.78
N TRP A 149 2.33 15.04 4.21
CA TRP A 149 3.43 14.79 3.29
C TRP A 149 4.72 15.35 3.86
N ILE A 150 5.79 14.60 3.77
CA ILE A 150 7.14 14.97 4.19
C ILE A 150 8.08 14.69 3.03
N GLY A 151 9.03 15.61 2.77
CA GLY A 151 9.98 15.41 1.67
C GLY A 151 11.32 16.07 1.93
N VAL A 152 12.32 15.48 1.28
CA VAL A 152 13.69 15.98 1.22
C VAL A 152 14.11 16.10 -0.24
N ARG A 153 14.52 17.28 -0.66
CA ARG A 153 15.22 17.52 -1.93
C ARG A 153 16.68 17.81 -1.62
N PHE A 154 17.61 17.08 -2.26
CA PHE A 154 19.03 17.19 -1.92
C PHE A 154 19.95 16.88 -3.10
N GLN A 155 21.19 17.34 -2.99
CA GLN A 155 22.29 17.03 -3.90
C GLN A 155 23.24 16.02 -3.26
N THR A 156 23.78 15.11 -4.06
CA THR A 156 24.87 14.22 -3.68
C THR A 156 26.25 14.83 -3.94
N SER A 157 26.31 15.69 -4.95
CA SER A 157 27.48 16.54 -5.28
C SER A 157 27.01 17.96 -5.61
N PRO A 158 27.85 19.01 -5.43
CA PRO A 158 27.45 20.40 -5.61
C PRO A 158 26.87 20.75 -6.99
N ASP A 159 27.33 20.11 -8.05
CA ASP A 159 26.96 20.41 -9.44
C ASP A 159 26.00 19.38 -10.05
N GLU A 160 25.57 18.40 -9.27
CA GLU A 160 24.64 17.38 -9.74
C GLU A 160 23.16 17.80 -9.62
N PRO A 161 22.30 17.27 -10.47
CA PRO A 161 20.85 17.40 -10.29
C PRO A 161 20.38 16.90 -8.94
N THR A 162 19.25 17.40 -8.49
CA THR A 162 18.67 17.05 -7.19
C THR A 162 18.01 15.68 -7.19
N ASN A 163 17.99 15.06 -6.01
CA ASN A 163 17.23 13.87 -5.69
C ASN A 163 16.08 14.26 -4.75
N ASP A 164 14.94 13.60 -4.89
CA ASP A 164 13.77 13.78 -4.03
C ASP A 164 13.42 12.47 -3.36
N VAL A 165 13.22 12.52 -2.04
CA VAL A 165 12.55 11.46 -1.29
C VAL A 165 11.31 12.05 -0.66
N ILE A 166 10.16 11.45 -0.95
CA ILE A 166 8.84 11.91 -0.49
C ILE A 166 8.14 10.75 0.20
N ILE A 167 7.57 11.01 1.36
CA ILE A 167 6.71 10.05 2.08
C ILE A 167 5.36 10.69 2.39
N HIS A 168 4.32 9.86 2.38
CA HIS A 168 3.02 10.19 2.98
C HIS A 168 2.90 9.47 4.31
N VAL A 169 2.35 10.16 5.30
CA VAL A 169 2.18 9.66 6.67
C VAL A 169 0.74 9.79 7.14
N ARG A 170 0.31 8.87 7.98
CA ARG A 170 -0.95 8.92 8.72
C ARG A 170 -0.65 8.88 10.21
N LEU A 171 -1.39 9.67 10.97
CA LEU A 171 -1.18 9.83 12.40
C LEU A 171 -2.31 9.12 13.17
N HIS A 172 -1.94 8.17 13.99
CA HIS A 172 -2.89 7.34 14.72
C HIS A 172 -3.05 7.78 16.17
N ASP A 173 -2.08 8.53 16.72
CA ASP A 173 -2.19 9.07 18.07
C ASP A 173 -3.25 10.17 18.11
N PRO A 174 -4.15 10.20 19.11
CA PRO A 174 -5.13 11.26 19.26
C PRO A 174 -4.53 12.57 19.82
N ASP A 175 -3.37 12.52 20.49
CA ASP A 175 -2.70 13.68 21.08
C ASP A 175 -1.85 14.42 20.05
N ILE A 176 -2.16 15.69 19.85
CA ILE A 176 -1.47 16.56 18.88
C ILE A 176 0.02 16.75 19.26
N SER A 177 0.35 16.80 20.54
CA SER A 177 1.75 17.00 20.98
C SER A 177 2.59 15.76 20.65
N LEU A 178 2.03 14.58 20.86
CA LEU A 178 2.68 13.31 20.48
C LEU A 178 2.78 13.15 18.96
N GLN A 179 1.78 13.62 18.21
CA GLN A 179 1.87 13.68 16.74
C GLN A 179 3.03 14.58 16.29
N GLN A 180 3.17 15.78 16.87
CA GLN A 180 4.25 16.71 16.55
C GLN A 180 5.63 16.11 16.86
N GLU A 181 5.78 15.51 18.04
CA GLU A 181 7.03 14.87 18.45
C GLU A 181 7.42 13.73 17.51
N SER A 182 6.48 12.85 17.20
CA SER A 182 6.70 11.70 16.31
C SER A 182 7.08 12.13 14.90
N ILE A 183 6.42 13.15 14.35
CA ILE A 183 6.75 13.71 13.04
C ILE A 183 8.10 14.41 13.06
N GLY A 184 8.43 15.11 14.14
CA GLY A 184 9.75 15.72 14.32
C GLY A 184 10.86 14.69 14.24
N VAL A 185 10.71 13.57 14.94
CA VAL A 185 11.66 12.46 14.90
C VAL A 185 11.73 11.81 13.52
N MET A 186 10.58 11.55 12.89
CA MET A 186 10.54 10.96 11.54
C MET A 186 11.20 11.88 10.49
N GLY A 187 11.01 13.20 10.58
CA GLY A 187 11.68 14.16 9.73
C GLY A 187 13.20 14.13 9.87
N VAL A 188 13.71 14.01 11.10
CA VAL A 188 15.16 13.83 11.36
C VAL A 188 15.67 12.51 10.79
N ASN A 189 14.89 11.44 10.93
CA ASN A 189 15.24 10.13 10.38
C ASN A 189 15.33 10.16 8.86
N LEU A 190 14.35 10.76 8.19
CA LEU A 190 14.32 10.92 6.74
C LEU A 190 15.50 11.76 6.25
N LEU A 191 15.78 12.90 6.88
CA LEU A 191 16.93 13.75 6.55
C LEU A 191 18.25 12.99 6.72
N HIS A 192 18.42 12.26 7.82
CA HIS A 192 19.63 11.47 8.04
C HIS A 192 19.80 10.39 6.97
N GLY A 193 18.73 9.66 6.64
CA GLY A 193 18.74 8.69 5.56
C GLY A 193 19.15 9.30 4.22
N CYS A 194 18.53 10.41 3.82
CA CYS A 194 18.80 11.09 2.56
C CYS A 194 20.20 11.71 2.47
N LEU A 195 20.67 12.35 3.53
CA LEU A 195 21.91 13.14 3.48
C LEU A 195 23.17 12.31 3.81
N ILE A 196 23.00 11.20 4.53
CA ILE A 196 24.14 10.39 5.00
C ILE A 196 24.12 8.99 4.37
N ASN A 197 22.95 8.38 4.21
CA ASN A 197 22.80 6.97 3.80
C ASN A 197 22.12 6.81 2.43
N HIS A 198 22.08 7.84 1.59
CA HIS A 198 21.35 7.83 0.30
C HIS A 198 21.74 6.73 -0.67
N ALA A 199 22.92 6.17 -0.52
CA ALA A 199 23.39 5.06 -1.36
C ALA A 199 22.63 3.74 -1.11
N ASP A 200 21.93 3.63 0.03
CA ASP A 200 21.17 2.45 0.41
C ASP A 200 19.70 2.82 0.69
N PRO A 201 18.80 2.65 -0.30
CA PRO A 201 17.37 2.90 -0.15
C PRO A 201 16.72 2.07 0.98
N ASP A 202 17.20 0.86 1.21
CA ASP A 202 16.69 -0.02 2.26
C ASP A 202 17.02 0.50 3.66
N GLU A 203 18.21 1.06 3.83
CA GLU A 203 18.63 1.72 5.06
C GLU A 203 17.81 3.00 5.30
N ILE A 204 17.46 3.79 4.26
CA ILE A 204 16.56 4.94 4.39
C ILE A 204 15.22 4.48 4.97
N MET A 205 14.62 3.44 4.39
CA MET A 205 13.32 2.91 4.85
C MET A 205 13.39 2.39 6.28
N THR A 206 14.41 1.62 6.61
CA THR A 206 14.60 1.06 7.95
C THR A 206 14.77 2.17 8.99
N ALA A 207 15.56 3.20 8.65
CA ALA A 207 15.84 4.31 9.55
C ALA A 207 14.62 5.20 9.84
N LEU A 208 13.57 5.18 9.00
CA LEU A 208 12.36 5.98 9.23
C LEU A 208 11.75 5.73 10.61
N TYR A 209 11.76 4.49 11.06
CA TYR A 209 11.16 4.09 12.32
C TYR A 209 12.14 4.02 13.52
N ASP A 210 13.35 4.56 13.37
CA ASP A 210 14.23 4.73 14.51
C ASP A 210 13.61 5.68 15.54
N ASN A 211 13.37 5.18 16.75
CA ASN A 211 12.73 5.93 17.85
C ASN A 211 11.29 6.43 17.56
N VAL A 212 10.59 5.87 16.60
CA VAL A 212 9.16 6.12 16.30
C VAL A 212 8.43 4.80 16.20
N SER A 213 7.25 4.71 16.80
CA SER A 213 6.41 3.52 16.72
C SER A 213 5.51 3.57 15.49
N ARG A 214 5.39 2.44 14.78
CA ARG A 214 4.42 2.28 13.68
C ARG A 214 2.95 2.42 14.12
N HIS A 215 2.67 2.19 15.40
CA HIS A 215 1.32 2.37 15.95
C HIS A 215 0.94 3.86 16.11
N VAL A 216 1.93 4.75 16.05
CA VAL A 216 1.72 6.20 16.16
C VAL A 216 1.73 6.86 14.78
N VAL A 217 2.63 6.43 13.91
CA VAL A 217 2.77 6.96 12.54
C VAL A 217 2.84 5.79 11.56
N GLU A 218 1.92 5.76 10.60
CA GLU A 218 1.92 4.88 9.45
C GLU A 218 2.56 5.60 8.26
N VAL A 219 3.48 4.94 7.54
CA VAL A 219 4.00 5.40 6.25
C VAL A 219 3.35 4.55 5.16
N ASP A 220 2.37 5.11 4.46
CA ASP A 220 1.58 4.41 3.45
C ASP A 220 2.01 4.72 2.00
N MET A 221 3.01 5.59 1.83
CA MET A 221 3.60 5.88 0.53
C MET A 221 5.04 6.37 0.68
N ILE A 222 5.91 5.91 -0.21
CA ILE A 222 7.28 6.39 -0.37
C ILE A 222 7.63 6.48 -1.85
N GLN A 223 8.34 7.54 -2.22
CA GLN A 223 8.89 7.73 -3.56
C GLN A 223 10.31 8.25 -3.46
N MET A 224 11.20 7.66 -4.24
CA MET A 224 12.60 8.10 -4.40
C MET A 224 12.85 8.38 -5.88
N ASN A 225 13.26 9.60 -6.21
CA ASN A 225 13.47 10.04 -7.59
C ASN A 225 14.76 10.84 -7.70
N GLY A 226 15.39 10.78 -8.85
CA GLY A 226 16.61 11.53 -9.15
C GLY A 226 17.80 10.62 -9.47
N PRO A 227 18.94 11.19 -9.85
CA PRO A 227 20.10 10.43 -10.33
C PRO A 227 20.60 9.34 -9.35
N ALA A 228 20.58 9.62 -8.05
CA ALA A 228 21.00 8.66 -7.03
C ALA A 228 20.05 7.44 -6.94
N PHE A 229 18.81 7.57 -7.43
CA PHE A 229 17.76 6.56 -7.32
C PHE A 229 17.31 6.00 -8.66
N ASN A 230 18.07 6.18 -9.75
CA ASN A 230 17.70 5.65 -11.08
C ASN A 230 17.57 4.12 -11.12
N HIS A 231 18.17 3.43 -10.16
CA HIS A 231 18.10 1.97 -10.01
C HIS A 231 16.92 1.51 -9.13
N VAL A 232 16.18 2.44 -8.54
CA VAL A 232 15.11 2.15 -7.59
C VAL A 232 13.76 2.03 -8.30
N ASP A 233 13.09 0.90 -8.13
CA ASP A 233 11.68 0.75 -8.50
C ASP A 233 10.79 1.12 -7.31
N ASN A 234 10.04 2.22 -7.43
CA ASN A 234 9.16 2.71 -6.38
C ASN A 234 8.03 1.72 -6.01
N ARG A 235 7.70 0.77 -6.91
CA ARG A 235 6.74 -0.30 -6.61
C ARG A 235 7.33 -1.31 -5.62
N LEU A 236 8.62 -1.61 -5.75
CA LEU A 236 9.32 -2.47 -4.77
C LEU A 236 9.43 -1.78 -3.41
N LEU A 237 9.69 -0.47 -3.36
CA LEU A 237 9.64 0.27 -2.10
C LEU A 237 8.27 0.17 -1.44
N SER A 238 7.20 0.30 -2.21
CA SER A 238 5.82 0.16 -1.70
C SER A 238 5.52 -1.26 -1.22
N LEU A 239 5.98 -2.28 -1.94
CA LEU A 239 5.91 -3.67 -1.46
C LEU A 239 6.65 -3.84 -0.13
N GLN A 240 7.82 -3.23 0.02
CA GLN A 240 8.59 -3.25 1.28
C GLN A 240 7.84 -2.58 2.42
N LEU A 241 7.08 -1.49 2.18
CA LEU A 241 6.24 -0.89 3.22
C LEU A 241 5.25 -1.92 3.80
N VAL A 242 4.59 -2.70 2.94
CA VAL A 242 3.63 -3.73 3.36
C VAL A 242 4.34 -4.92 4.02
N LYS A 243 5.47 -5.39 3.44
CA LYS A 243 6.28 -6.49 4.03
C LYS A 243 6.76 -6.18 5.44
N ARG A 244 7.15 -4.94 5.70
CA ARG A 244 7.65 -4.47 7.00
C ARG A 244 6.53 -4.07 7.95
N GLY A 245 5.26 -4.12 7.51
CA GLY A 245 4.11 -3.69 8.30
C GLY A 245 4.12 -2.19 8.63
N TYR A 246 4.74 -1.37 7.77
CA TYR A 246 4.69 0.09 7.89
C TYR A 246 3.34 0.63 7.44
N THR A 247 2.67 -0.10 6.56
CA THR A 247 1.26 0.03 6.20
C THR A 247 0.67 -1.35 5.87
N ASP A 248 -0.65 -1.47 5.90
CA ASP A 248 -1.33 -2.72 5.53
C ASP A 248 -1.59 -2.85 4.04
N ALA A 249 -1.63 -1.75 3.29
CA ALA A 249 -1.96 -1.77 1.88
C ALA A 249 -1.40 -0.58 1.10
N VAL A 250 -1.04 -0.83 -0.18
CA VAL A 250 -0.55 0.17 -1.13
C VAL A 250 -1.24 0.00 -2.49
N LEU A 251 -1.37 1.11 -3.24
CA LEU A 251 -2.01 1.11 -4.56
C LEU A 251 -1.07 1.57 -5.65
N PHE A 252 -1.26 1.00 -6.86
CA PHE A 252 -0.59 1.43 -8.10
C PHE A 252 -1.62 1.70 -9.18
N GLY A 253 -1.42 2.79 -9.91
CA GLY A 253 -2.23 3.12 -11.09
C GLY A 253 -1.88 2.27 -12.31
N PRO A 254 -2.67 2.41 -13.39
CA PRO A 254 -2.39 1.76 -14.67
C PRO A 254 -1.04 2.15 -15.29
N ASP A 255 -0.50 3.28 -14.90
CA ASP A 255 0.83 3.78 -15.29
C ASP A 255 1.96 3.23 -14.41
N GLY A 256 1.65 2.33 -13.47
CA GLY A 256 2.59 1.77 -12.51
C GLY A 256 3.03 2.74 -11.41
N GLN A 257 2.46 3.96 -11.37
CA GLN A 257 2.79 4.92 -10.33
C GLN A 257 2.03 4.64 -9.04
N ASN A 258 2.68 4.95 -7.92
CA ASN A 258 2.04 4.83 -6.61
C ASN A 258 0.87 5.79 -6.50
N LEU A 259 -0.27 5.29 -6.02
CA LEU A 259 -1.48 6.07 -5.77
C LEU A 259 -1.71 6.20 -4.27
N GLN A 260 -1.99 7.42 -3.84
CA GLN A 260 -2.41 7.65 -2.47
C GLN A 260 -3.88 7.22 -2.28
N ALA A 261 -4.12 6.29 -1.35
CA ALA A 261 -5.45 5.68 -1.15
C ALA A 261 -6.54 6.70 -0.83
N SER A 262 -6.24 7.74 -0.05
CA SER A 262 -7.19 8.79 0.30
C SER A 262 -7.60 9.68 -0.90
N GLU A 263 -6.84 9.63 -2.00
CA GLU A 263 -7.22 10.31 -3.24
C GLU A 263 -7.89 9.35 -4.23
N ALA A 264 -7.30 8.18 -4.42
CA ALA A 264 -7.77 7.18 -5.38
C ALA A 264 -9.14 6.60 -5.01
N LEU A 265 -9.43 6.44 -3.71
CA LEU A 265 -10.65 5.78 -3.21
C LEU A 265 -11.69 6.76 -2.64
N TYR A 266 -11.36 8.06 -2.52
CA TYR A 266 -12.23 9.02 -1.87
C TYR A 266 -13.58 9.15 -2.57
N ARG A 267 -14.65 8.80 -1.85
CA ARG A 267 -16.05 8.83 -2.33
C ARG A 267 -16.30 8.00 -3.59
N LYS A 268 -15.41 7.08 -3.96
CA LYS A 268 -15.59 6.19 -5.10
C LYS A 268 -16.52 5.03 -4.76
N ASN A 269 -17.28 4.55 -5.75
CA ASN A 269 -17.76 3.19 -5.73
C ASN A 269 -16.56 2.27 -5.94
N ILE A 270 -16.48 1.17 -5.20
CA ILE A 270 -15.33 0.25 -5.29
C ILE A 270 -15.82 -1.12 -5.71
N LEU A 271 -15.18 -1.68 -6.73
CA LEU A 271 -15.33 -3.07 -7.11
C LEU A 271 -13.97 -3.76 -7.03
N ALA A 272 -13.80 -4.65 -6.06
CA ALA A 272 -12.55 -5.35 -5.84
C ALA A 272 -12.63 -6.80 -6.31
N ILE A 273 -11.54 -7.27 -6.90
CA ILE A 273 -11.31 -8.69 -7.21
C ILE A 273 -9.98 -9.12 -6.60
N ARG A 274 -10.01 -10.16 -5.77
CA ARG A 274 -8.81 -10.78 -5.18
C ARG A 274 -8.38 -11.99 -5.99
N GLY A 275 -7.10 -12.07 -6.31
CA GLY A 275 -6.55 -13.20 -7.03
C GLY A 275 -5.03 -13.28 -7.00
N SER A 276 -4.49 -14.40 -7.43
CA SER A 276 -3.05 -14.57 -7.60
C SER A 276 -2.53 -13.87 -8.86
N PHE A 277 -3.33 -13.82 -9.93
CA PHE A 277 -2.99 -13.26 -11.24
C PHE A 277 -1.61 -13.73 -11.77
N ARG A 278 -1.32 -14.99 -11.63
CA ARG A 278 -0.02 -15.62 -11.89
C ARG A 278 -0.09 -16.73 -12.95
N PRO A 279 -0.23 -16.38 -14.24
CA PRO A 279 -0.58 -15.08 -14.82
C PRO A 279 -2.08 -14.76 -14.76
N VAL A 280 -2.45 -13.60 -15.30
CA VAL A 280 -3.84 -13.28 -15.64
C VAL A 280 -4.32 -14.23 -16.73
N THR A 281 -5.47 -14.88 -16.52
CA THR A 281 -6.05 -15.88 -17.44
C THR A 281 -7.37 -15.40 -18.02
N LYS A 282 -7.87 -16.12 -19.04
CA LYS A 282 -9.17 -15.81 -19.66
C LYS A 282 -10.31 -15.86 -18.63
N VAL A 283 -10.24 -16.77 -17.63
CA VAL A 283 -11.24 -16.81 -16.56
C VAL A 283 -11.24 -15.55 -15.71
N ASN A 284 -10.08 -14.94 -15.45
CA ASN A 284 -10.03 -13.70 -14.70
C ASN A 284 -10.69 -12.54 -15.46
N ILE A 285 -10.48 -12.47 -16.78
CA ILE A 285 -11.12 -11.46 -17.63
C ILE A 285 -12.64 -11.67 -17.68
N ASP A 286 -13.10 -12.89 -17.88
CA ASP A 286 -14.52 -13.19 -17.92
C ASP A 286 -15.20 -12.87 -16.58
N MET A 287 -14.57 -13.26 -15.47
CA MET A 287 -15.03 -12.97 -14.11
C MET A 287 -15.19 -11.48 -13.85
N ILE A 288 -14.15 -10.66 -14.16
CA ILE A 288 -14.21 -9.22 -13.89
C ILE A 288 -15.19 -8.50 -14.82
N MET A 289 -15.24 -8.85 -16.10
CA MET A 289 -16.15 -8.24 -17.05
C MET A 289 -17.62 -8.48 -16.67
N ASN A 290 -17.96 -9.70 -16.31
CA ASN A 290 -19.34 -10.06 -15.95
C ASN A 290 -19.72 -9.49 -14.58
N GLY A 291 -18.83 -9.56 -13.60
CA GLY A 291 -19.03 -8.92 -12.29
C GLY A 291 -19.17 -7.41 -12.38
N TYR A 292 -18.33 -6.75 -13.18
CA TYR A 292 -18.44 -5.33 -13.47
C TYR A 292 -19.80 -4.97 -14.09
N ASN A 293 -20.23 -5.72 -15.12
CA ASN A 293 -21.51 -5.51 -15.78
C ASN A 293 -22.71 -5.70 -14.85
N MET A 294 -22.61 -6.53 -13.82
CA MET A 294 -23.62 -6.64 -12.78
C MET A 294 -23.56 -5.47 -11.80
N PHE A 295 -22.35 -5.11 -11.34
CA PHE A 295 -22.17 -4.06 -10.36
C PHE A 295 -22.64 -2.67 -10.87
N ILE A 296 -22.35 -2.32 -12.11
CA ILE A 296 -22.75 -1.03 -12.68
C ILE A 296 -24.28 -0.88 -12.90
N LYS A 297 -25.02 -1.98 -12.82
CA LYS A 297 -26.51 -1.96 -12.87
C LYS A 297 -27.16 -1.78 -11.51
N GLU A 298 -26.37 -1.86 -10.44
CA GLU A 298 -26.84 -1.68 -9.08
C GLU A 298 -27.27 -0.23 -8.84
N GLN A 299 -28.34 -0.06 -8.06
CA GLN A 299 -28.75 1.26 -7.60
C GLN A 299 -27.62 1.93 -6.80
N ARG A 300 -27.46 3.24 -6.95
CA ARG A 300 -26.44 4.05 -6.27
C ARG A 300 -25.00 3.76 -6.71
N VAL A 301 -24.78 3.10 -7.82
CA VAL A 301 -23.45 2.98 -8.45
C VAL A 301 -23.32 4.04 -9.53
N ASP A 302 -22.39 4.97 -9.31
CA ASP A 302 -22.02 5.98 -10.30
C ASP A 302 -20.84 5.45 -11.12
N ARG A 303 -21.08 5.18 -12.41
CA ARG A 303 -20.08 4.66 -13.34
C ARG A 303 -18.89 5.60 -13.56
N GLN A 304 -19.13 6.91 -13.47
CA GLN A 304 -18.06 7.90 -13.64
C GLN A 304 -17.17 8.01 -12.40
N ASN A 305 -17.67 7.52 -11.28
CA ASN A 305 -17.00 7.57 -9.99
C ASN A 305 -16.73 6.16 -9.42
N LEU A 306 -16.42 5.21 -10.30
CA LEU A 306 -16.14 3.81 -9.97
C LEU A 306 -14.63 3.54 -10.03
N GLN A 307 -14.10 2.88 -9.00
CA GLN A 307 -12.76 2.34 -8.96
C GLN A 307 -12.81 0.82 -8.97
N VAL A 308 -12.20 0.20 -9.98
CA VAL A 308 -11.97 -1.24 -10.01
C VAL A 308 -10.58 -1.52 -9.46
N LEU A 309 -10.46 -2.49 -8.57
CA LEU A 309 -9.21 -2.84 -7.89
C LEU A 309 -8.89 -4.32 -8.06
N PHE A 310 -7.69 -4.60 -8.52
CA PHE A 310 -7.12 -5.94 -8.55
C PHE A 310 -6.24 -6.13 -7.32
N GLU A 311 -6.68 -6.94 -6.38
CA GLU A 311 -5.97 -7.14 -5.12
C GLU A 311 -5.11 -8.40 -5.17
N ILE A 312 -3.83 -8.21 -4.82
CA ILE A 312 -2.87 -9.28 -4.57
C ILE A 312 -2.47 -9.21 -3.09
N THR A 313 -2.70 -10.27 -2.34
CA THR A 313 -2.27 -10.31 -0.94
C THR A 313 -0.79 -10.71 -0.84
N LEU A 314 -0.10 -10.33 0.25
CA LEU A 314 1.26 -10.78 0.51
C LEU A 314 1.37 -12.31 0.52
N ASN A 315 0.34 -13.02 1.01
CA ASN A 315 0.34 -14.49 0.98
C ASN A 315 0.36 -15.04 -0.44
N ASN A 316 -0.29 -14.36 -1.39
CA ASN A 316 -0.25 -14.74 -2.80
C ASN A 316 1.10 -14.47 -3.47
N LEU A 317 1.97 -13.67 -2.83
CA LEU A 317 3.31 -13.34 -3.30
C LEU A 317 4.40 -14.21 -2.66
N ARG A 318 4.07 -15.01 -1.65
CA ARG A 318 5.05 -15.90 -1.01
C ARG A 318 5.42 -17.05 -1.94
N SER A 319 6.71 -17.32 -1.99
CA SER A 319 7.28 -18.52 -2.62
C SER A 319 7.07 -19.76 -1.75
N ASP A 320 7.41 -20.91 -2.28
CA ASP A 320 7.39 -22.18 -1.53
C ASP A 320 8.36 -22.16 -0.31
N THR A 321 9.35 -21.27 -0.30
CA THR A 321 10.28 -21.05 0.83
C THR A 321 9.70 -20.10 1.89
N GLY A 322 8.55 -19.48 1.63
CA GLY A 322 7.88 -18.52 2.53
C GLY A 322 8.26 -17.06 2.32
N ASP A 323 9.32 -16.77 1.55
CA ASP A 323 9.73 -15.42 1.23
C ASP A 323 8.87 -14.81 0.11
N VAL A 324 8.73 -13.49 0.12
CA VAL A 324 8.04 -12.77 -0.95
C VAL A 324 8.94 -12.69 -2.19
N ASP A 325 8.43 -13.20 -3.31
CA ASP A 325 9.12 -13.16 -4.61
C ASP A 325 8.87 -11.80 -5.28
N GLU A 326 9.86 -10.91 -5.16
CA GLU A 326 9.78 -9.54 -5.68
C GLU A 326 9.73 -9.48 -7.20
N LYS A 327 10.41 -10.40 -7.89
CA LYS A 327 10.35 -10.48 -9.34
C LYS A 327 8.96 -10.91 -9.81
N ASP A 328 8.41 -11.94 -9.20
CA ASP A 328 7.06 -12.41 -9.50
C ASP A 328 5.99 -11.33 -9.21
N PHE A 329 6.21 -10.50 -8.18
CA PHE A 329 5.37 -9.33 -7.92
C PHE A 329 5.42 -8.34 -9.08
N ILE A 330 6.59 -7.95 -9.54
CA ILE A 330 6.76 -7.00 -10.65
C ILE A 330 6.13 -7.57 -11.93
N ASP A 331 6.35 -8.85 -12.24
CA ASP A 331 5.77 -9.53 -13.41
C ASP A 331 4.22 -9.42 -13.41
N ARG A 332 3.58 -9.61 -12.24
CA ARG A 332 2.11 -9.48 -12.10
C ARG A 332 1.63 -8.04 -12.19
N ALA A 333 2.35 -7.12 -11.52
CA ALA A 333 2.01 -5.70 -11.54
C ALA A 333 2.10 -5.13 -12.97
N ASP A 334 3.15 -5.50 -13.71
CA ASP A 334 3.35 -5.07 -15.11
C ASP A 334 2.20 -5.52 -16.01
N ILE A 335 1.76 -6.78 -15.89
CA ILE A 335 0.62 -7.28 -16.68
C ILE A 335 -0.67 -6.55 -16.30
N LEU A 336 -0.99 -6.42 -15.02
CA LEU A 336 -2.24 -5.78 -14.58
C LEU A 336 -2.27 -4.30 -14.95
N CYS A 337 -1.17 -3.56 -14.73
CA CYS A 337 -1.07 -2.15 -15.12
C CYS A 337 -1.18 -1.98 -16.63
N SER A 338 -0.53 -2.83 -17.44
CA SER A 338 -0.62 -2.79 -18.90
C SER A 338 -2.04 -3.06 -19.44
N LEU A 339 -2.84 -3.81 -18.67
CA LEU A 339 -4.28 -4.02 -18.94
C LEU A 339 -5.13 -2.82 -18.46
N GLY A 340 -4.52 -1.72 -18.03
CA GLY A 340 -5.22 -0.53 -17.57
C GLY A 340 -5.84 -0.67 -16.17
N GLN A 341 -5.37 -1.62 -15.35
CA GLN A 341 -5.96 -1.91 -14.05
C GLN A 341 -5.23 -1.20 -12.92
N THR A 342 -5.99 -0.86 -11.87
CA THR A 342 -5.42 -0.40 -10.59
C THR A 342 -5.14 -1.60 -9.70
N VAL A 343 -3.93 -1.71 -9.21
CA VAL A 343 -3.46 -2.83 -8.38
C VAL A 343 -3.39 -2.42 -6.92
N LEU A 344 -3.93 -3.24 -6.06
CA LEU A 344 -3.83 -3.13 -4.60
C LEU A 344 -2.98 -4.27 -4.07
N ILE A 345 -1.92 -3.96 -3.34
CA ILE A 345 -1.15 -4.94 -2.57
C ILE A 345 -1.56 -4.81 -1.12
N SER A 346 -1.91 -5.91 -0.47
CA SER A 346 -2.40 -5.89 0.90
C SER A 346 -1.84 -7.02 1.76
N ASN A 347 -1.84 -6.79 3.08
CA ASN A 347 -1.58 -7.82 4.08
C ASN A 347 -2.89 -8.41 4.66
N TYR A 348 -4.03 -8.15 4.04
CA TYR A 348 -5.32 -8.63 4.53
C TYR A 348 -5.57 -10.07 4.09
N GLN A 349 -5.60 -11.00 5.03
CA GLN A 349 -6.01 -12.38 4.75
C GLN A 349 -7.52 -12.46 4.58
N GLU A 350 -8.27 -11.84 5.49
CA GLU A 350 -9.71 -11.89 5.54
C GLU A 350 -10.35 -10.74 4.76
N TYR A 351 -11.45 -11.05 4.07
CA TYR A 351 -12.16 -10.05 3.25
C TYR A 351 -12.79 -8.93 4.07
N TYR A 352 -13.17 -9.16 5.33
CA TYR A 352 -13.76 -8.11 6.16
C TYR A 352 -12.76 -6.99 6.45
N LYS A 353 -11.46 -7.30 6.63
CA LYS A 353 -10.39 -6.31 6.80
C LYS A 353 -10.20 -5.44 5.56
N LEU A 354 -10.28 -6.05 4.37
CA LEU A 354 -10.23 -5.32 3.11
C LEU A 354 -11.39 -4.33 2.99
N VAL A 355 -12.62 -4.76 3.32
CA VAL A 355 -13.81 -3.90 3.27
C VAL A 355 -13.75 -2.81 4.34
N GLU A 356 -13.24 -3.11 5.52
CA GLU A 356 -12.97 -2.12 6.56
C GLU A 356 -11.97 -1.07 6.08
N TYR A 357 -10.88 -1.48 5.43
CA TYR A 357 -9.93 -0.56 4.81
C TYR A 357 -10.60 0.38 3.81
N PHE A 358 -11.40 -0.14 2.87
CA PHE A 358 -12.13 0.71 1.92
C PHE A 358 -13.11 1.66 2.62
N SER A 359 -13.72 1.22 3.71
CA SER A 359 -14.70 2.00 4.47
C SER A 359 -14.11 3.25 5.11
N ARG A 360 -12.79 3.33 5.26
CA ARG A 360 -12.07 4.53 5.73
C ARG A 360 -12.15 5.67 4.71
N TYR A 361 -12.21 5.34 3.42
CA TYR A 361 -12.13 6.32 2.31
C TYR A 361 -13.48 6.62 1.65
N THR A 362 -14.40 5.66 1.63
CA THR A 362 -15.67 5.83 0.94
C THR A 362 -16.87 5.36 1.76
N LYS A 363 -17.98 6.07 1.56
CA LYS A 363 -19.31 5.64 2.01
C LYS A 363 -20.19 5.16 0.84
N ALA A 364 -19.66 5.18 -0.38
CA ALA A 364 -20.34 4.71 -1.56
C ALA A 364 -20.44 3.18 -1.57
N ARG A 365 -21.24 2.65 -2.49
CA ARG A 365 -21.46 1.20 -2.61
C ARG A 365 -20.18 0.47 -3.01
N MET A 366 -19.96 -0.68 -2.40
CA MET A 366 -18.84 -1.56 -2.66
C MET A 366 -19.32 -2.93 -3.13
N GLY A 367 -18.51 -3.58 -3.98
CA GLY A 367 -18.68 -4.94 -4.42
C GLY A 367 -17.36 -5.70 -4.37
N VAL A 368 -17.45 -6.99 -4.09
CA VAL A 368 -16.32 -7.92 -4.17
C VAL A 368 -16.67 -9.03 -5.15
N ILE A 369 -15.79 -9.27 -6.11
CA ILE A 369 -15.89 -10.42 -7.01
C ILE A 369 -14.97 -11.51 -6.49
N MET A 370 -15.48 -12.73 -6.39
CA MET A 370 -14.68 -13.89 -5.99
C MET A 370 -15.19 -15.17 -6.66
N GLY A 371 -14.30 -16.13 -6.82
CA GLY A 371 -14.71 -17.49 -7.21
C GLY A 371 -15.43 -18.22 -6.07
N VAL A 372 -16.31 -19.14 -6.40
CA VAL A 372 -17.05 -19.93 -5.40
C VAL A 372 -16.10 -20.70 -4.45
N ASN A 373 -14.91 -21.09 -4.91
CA ASN A 373 -13.91 -21.74 -4.05
C ASN A 373 -13.42 -20.81 -2.93
N ASN A 374 -13.22 -19.52 -3.24
CA ASN A 374 -12.85 -18.51 -2.22
C ASN A 374 -14.01 -18.24 -1.26
N LEU A 375 -15.25 -18.34 -1.74
CA LEU A 375 -16.42 -18.21 -0.87
C LEU A 375 -16.47 -19.30 0.19
N VAL A 376 -16.05 -20.53 -0.13
CA VAL A 376 -15.92 -21.63 0.85
C VAL A 376 -14.98 -21.20 2.00
N GLU A 377 -13.86 -20.56 1.68
CA GLU A 377 -12.91 -20.07 2.69
C GLU A 377 -13.49 -18.93 3.55
N VAL A 378 -14.35 -18.07 2.98
CA VAL A 378 -15.03 -17.00 3.73
C VAL A 378 -15.93 -17.60 4.82
N PHE A 379 -16.45 -18.82 4.64
CA PHE A 379 -17.27 -19.54 5.62
C PHE A 379 -16.48 -20.48 6.54
N ASP A 380 -15.15 -20.39 6.55
CA ASP A 380 -14.30 -21.16 7.47
C ASP A 380 -14.08 -20.36 8.77
N GLU A 381 -14.68 -20.86 9.87
CA GLU A 381 -14.62 -20.22 11.20
C GLU A 381 -13.20 -20.02 11.73
N LYS A 382 -12.20 -20.76 11.23
CA LYS A 382 -10.81 -20.64 11.71
C LYS A 382 -10.25 -19.23 11.53
N TYR A 383 -10.69 -18.50 10.50
CA TYR A 383 -10.21 -17.12 10.21
C TYR A 383 -10.77 -16.07 11.18
N TYR A 384 -11.76 -16.41 12.01
CA TYR A 384 -12.47 -15.44 12.85
C TYR A 384 -12.34 -15.72 14.35
N ARG A 385 -11.55 -16.73 14.74
CA ARG A 385 -11.40 -17.16 16.16
C ARG A 385 -10.82 -16.08 17.06
N HIS A 386 -10.07 -15.14 16.50
CA HIS A 386 -9.46 -14.03 17.22
C HIS A 386 -10.47 -12.89 17.53
N LEU A 387 -11.65 -12.89 16.91
CA LEU A 387 -12.67 -11.88 17.16
C LEU A 387 -13.59 -12.34 18.31
N ASN A 388 -13.98 -11.41 19.17
CA ASN A 388 -14.86 -11.69 20.30
C ASN A 388 -16.24 -12.21 19.85
N GLY A 389 -16.79 -11.63 18.79
CA GLY A 389 -18.04 -12.06 18.14
C GLY A 389 -17.85 -13.11 17.05
N GLY A 390 -16.61 -13.58 16.84
CA GLY A 390 -16.28 -14.59 15.82
C GLY A 390 -16.74 -14.19 14.41
N MET A 391 -17.27 -15.17 13.67
CA MET A 391 -17.75 -14.95 12.31
C MET A 391 -18.86 -13.89 12.20
N LEU A 392 -19.73 -13.75 13.21
CA LEU A 392 -20.83 -12.76 13.17
C LEU A 392 -20.29 -11.35 13.22
N GLU A 393 -19.27 -11.08 14.01
CA GLU A 393 -18.57 -9.78 14.05
C GLU A 393 -17.93 -9.49 12.70
N ALA A 394 -17.15 -10.43 12.14
CA ALA A 394 -16.54 -10.29 10.84
C ALA A 394 -17.57 -10.02 9.72
N PHE A 395 -18.69 -10.72 9.72
CA PHE A 395 -19.74 -10.55 8.71
C PHE A 395 -20.52 -9.25 8.90
N GLY A 396 -20.66 -8.77 10.13
CA GLY A 396 -21.20 -7.44 10.41
C GLY A 396 -20.35 -6.33 9.77
N ILE A 397 -19.01 -6.47 9.82
CA ILE A 397 -18.07 -5.55 9.16
C ILE A 397 -18.09 -5.75 7.65
N LEU A 398 -18.00 -7.01 7.17
CA LEU A 398 -17.95 -7.35 5.74
C LEU A 398 -19.16 -6.81 4.97
N PHE A 399 -20.35 -7.00 5.50
CA PHE A 399 -21.60 -6.61 4.82
C PHE A 399 -22.08 -5.19 5.16
N THR A 400 -21.20 -4.33 5.65
CA THR A 400 -21.51 -2.91 5.83
C THR A 400 -21.84 -2.23 4.49
N ARG A 401 -22.58 -1.13 4.53
CA ARG A 401 -22.82 -0.24 3.38
C ARG A 401 -23.41 -0.93 2.14
N ASP A 402 -24.24 -1.93 2.35
CA ASP A 402 -24.85 -2.72 1.27
C ASP A 402 -23.85 -3.44 0.35
N LEU A 403 -22.70 -3.80 0.87
CA LEU A 403 -21.73 -4.61 0.13
C LEU A 403 -22.41 -5.85 -0.44
N LYS A 404 -22.10 -6.18 -1.70
CA LYS A 404 -22.45 -7.44 -2.35
C LYS A 404 -21.21 -8.21 -2.75
N ILE A 405 -21.29 -9.51 -2.62
CA ILE A 405 -20.30 -10.44 -3.17
C ILE A 405 -20.90 -11.05 -4.44
N TYR A 406 -20.18 -10.85 -5.55
CA TYR A 406 -20.49 -11.45 -6.85
C TYR A 406 -19.69 -12.71 -7.00
N VAL A 407 -20.36 -13.85 -7.00
CA VAL A 407 -19.75 -15.17 -6.97
C VAL A 407 -19.63 -15.72 -8.37
N TYR A 408 -18.41 -15.97 -8.80
CA TYR A 408 -18.14 -16.58 -10.09
C TYR A 408 -18.10 -18.09 -9.92
N PRO A 409 -18.82 -18.86 -10.77
CA PRO A 409 -18.86 -20.32 -10.68
C PRO A 409 -17.49 -20.93 -10.99
N SER A 410 -17.28 -22.14 -10.56
CA SER A 410 -16.08 -22.91 -10.89
C SER A 410 -16.44 -24.32 -11.36
N ARG A 411 -15.53 -24.94 -12.10
CA ARG A 411 -15.60 -26.31 -12.55
C ARG A 411 -14.21 -26.92 -12.43
N ALA A 412 -14.06 -28.03 -11.72
CA ALA A 412 -12.75 -28.64 -11.50
C ALA A 412 -12.20 -29.28 -12.79
N SER A 413 -13.07 -29.81 -13.62
CA SER A 413 -12.74 -30.33 -14.97
C SER A 413 -13.92 -30.16 -15.93
N ILE A 414 -13.68 -30.29 -17.24
CA ILE A 414 -14.70 -30.09 -18.28
C ILE A 414 -15.91 -31.06 -18.10
N ASN A 415 -15.69 -32.19 -17.47
CA ASN A 415 -16.70 -33.25 -17.30
C ASN A 415 -17.39 -33.20 -15.92
N GLU A 416 -17.04 -32.28 -15.05
CA GLU A 416 -17.63 -32.12 -13.72
C GLU A 416 -18.75 -31.08 -13.69
N ASP A 417 -19.60 -31.17 -12.67
CA ASP A 417 -20.68 -30.21 -12.45
C ASP A 417 -20.13 -28.82 -12.10
N ILE A 418 -20.88 -27.79 -12.47
CA ILE A 418 -20.56 -26.41 -12.15
C ILE A 418 -20.95 -26.13 -10.69
N MET A 419 -20.00 -25.72 -9.90
CA MET A 419 -20.22 -25.28 -8.53
C MET A 419 -20.64 -23.80 -8.50
N THR A 420 -21.77 -23.52 -7.87
CA THR A 420 -22.37 -22.19 -7.68
C THR A 420 -22.65 -21.96 -6.20
N THR A 421 -23.25 -20.81 -5.85
CA THR A 421 -23.72 -20.58 -4.48
C THR A 421 -24.80 -21.57 -4.05
N GLU A 422 -25.59 -22.12 -4.97
CA GLU A 422 -26.64 -23.11 -4.65
C GLU A 422 -26.08 -24.52 -4.37
N THR A 423 -24.98 -24.87 -5.04
CA THR A 423 -24.38 -26.21 -4.95
C THR A 423 -23.16 -26.30 -4.04
N MET A 424 -22.64 -25.17 -3.58
CA MET A 424 -21.49 -25.07 -2.67
C MET A 424 -21.77 -25.78 -1.34
N PRO A 425 -20.83 -26.63 -0.85
CA PRO A 425 -21.00 -27.30 0.44
C PRO A 425 -20.88 -26.27 1.57
N VAL A 426 -21.92 -26.14 2.39
CA VAL A 426 -21.94 -25.29 3.58
C VAL A 426 -22.16 -26.17 4.81
N HIS A 427 -21.34 -25.95 5.85
CA HIS A 427 -21.51 -26.68 7.10
C HIS A 427 -22.91 -26.46 7.69
N PRO A 428 -23.64 -27.50 8.17
CA PRO A 428 -25.02 -27.37 8.62
C PRO A 428 -25.29 -26.26 9.66
N ARG A 429 -24.31 -26.01 10.54
CA ARG A 429 -24.40 -24.90 11.54
C ARG A 429 -24.43 -23.52 10.91
N LEU A 430 -23.79 -23.34 9.76
CA LEU A 430 -23.67 -22.05 9.07
C LEU A 430 -24.78 -21.87 8.02
N LYS A 431 -25.52 -22.94 7.69
CA LYS A 431 -26.56 -22.91 6.66
C LYS A 431 -27.60 -21.81 6.89
N PRO A 432 -28.13 -21.57 8.10
CA PRO A 432 -29.09 -20.49 8.31
C PRO A 432 -28.53 -19.10 8.00
N LEU A 433 -27.27 -18.84 8.36
CA LEU A 433 -26.59 -17.58 8.04
C LEU A 433 -26.34 -17.44 6.53
N TYR A 434 -25.92 -18.52 5.90
CA TYR A 434 -25.72 -18.59 4.46
C TYR A 434 -27.02 -18.31 3.69
N ASP A 435 -28.12 -18.94 4.07
CA ASP A 435 -29.44 -18.76 3.45
C ASP A 435 -29.96 -17.32 3.66
N TYR A 436 -29.70 -16.73 4.83
CA TYR A 436 -29.99 -15.33 5.08
C TYR A 436 -29.29 -14.40 4.10
N LEU A 437 -27.99 -14.65 3.81
CA LEU A 437 -27.18 -13.82 2.90
C LEU A 437 -27.65 -14.00 1.45
N LEU A 438 -27.99 -15.19 1.02
CA LEU A 438 -28.59 -15.46 -0.30
C LEU A 438 -29.96 -14.78 -0.46
N PHE A 439 -30.85 -14.95 0.51
CA PHE A 439 -32.19 -14.35 0.49
C PHE A 439 -32.13 -12.83 0.41
N ASN A 440 -31.21 -12.21 1.14
CA ASN A 440 -31.01 -10.75 1.14
C ASN A 440 -30.12 -10.27 -0.03
N LYS A 441 -29.78 -11.15 -0.98
CA LYS A 441 -28.95 -10.83 -2.16
C LYS A 441 -27.60 -10.18 -1.78
N ARG A 442 -27.02 -10.61 -0.66
CA ARG A 442 -25.66 -10.25 -0.26
C ARG A 442 -24.62 -11.10 -1.02
N LEU A 443 -24.98 -12.34 -1.33
CA LEU A 443 -24.28 -13.24 -2.23
C LEU A 443 -25.11 -13.38 -3.51
N VAL A 444 -24.50 -13.18 -4.66
CA VAL A 444 -25.20 -13.20 -5.96
C VAL A 444 -24.31 -13.91 -6.99
N ASP A 445 -24.81 -14.96 -7.63
CA ASP A 445 -24.10 -15.64 -8.69
C ASP A 445 -23.93 -14.76 -9.95
N ILE A 446 -22.75 -14.82 -10.54
CA ILE A 446 -22.50 -14.32 -11.88
C ILE A 446 -22.99 -15.34 -12.89
N ASN A 447 -24.14 -15.09 -13.49
CA ASN A 447 -24.82 -16.04 -14.39
C ASN A 447 -24.39 -15.90 -15.86
N SER A 448 -23.80 -14.77 -16.24
CA SER A 448 -23.32 -14.53 -17.60
C SER A 448 -21.82 -14.84 -17.68
N TYR A 449 -21.46 -16.09 -17.77
CA TYR A 449 -20.06 -16.55 -17.86
C TYR A 449 -19.84 -17.41 -19.11
N ASP A 450 -18.60 -17.52 -19.57
CA ASP A 450 -18.22 -18.46 -20.64
C ASP A 450 -17.91 -19.83 -20.04
N PRO A 451 -18.73 -20.89 -20.31
CA PRO A 451 -18.49 -22.23 -19.79
C PRO A 451 -17.14 -22.82 -20.20
N ASN A 452 -16.54 -22.34 -21.32
CA ASN A 452 -15.30 -22.87 -21.86
C ASN A 452 -14.06 -22.40 -21.08
N VAL A 453 -14.17 -21.40 -20.21
CA VAL A 453 -13.03 -20.89 -19.42
C VAL A 453 -13.05 -21.35 -17.97
N LEU A 454 -14.15 -21.92 -17.46
CA LEU A 454 -14.33 -22.26 -16.04
C LEU A 454 -13.29 -23.23 -15.46
N HIS A 455 -12.66 -24.03 -16.31
CA HIS A 455 -11.64 -25.03 -15.93
C HIS A 455 -10.21 -24.48 -15.96
N ILE A 456 -10.03 -23.19 -16.28
CA ILE A 456 -8.70 -22.57 -16.37
C ILE A 456 -8.27 -22.11 -14.97
N PHE A 457 -7.18 -22.70 -14.46
CA PHE A 457 -6.57 -22.30 -13.19
C PHE A 457 -5.19 -21.70 -13.43
N SER A 458 -4.93 -20.50 -12.88
CA SER A 458 -3.65 -19.78 -13.05
C SER A 458 -2.43 -20.64 -12.69
N LYS A 459 -2.54 -21.51 -11.68
CA LYS A 459 -1.46 -22.41 -11.29
C LYS A 459 -1.08 -23.39 -12.41
N GLN A 460 -2.06 -23.99 -13.07
CA GLN A 460 -1.81 -24.91 -14.20
C GLN A 460 -1.15 -24.19 -15.36
N VAL A 461 -1.60 -22.96 -15.66
CA VAL A 461 -1.00 -22.11 -16.70
C VAL A 461 0.46 -21.80 -16.37
N LEU A 462 0.75 -21.42 -15.11
CA LEU A 462 2.10 -21.18 -14.63
C LEU A 462 3.00 -22.41 -14.78
N ASP A 463 2.50 -23.59 -14.40
CA ASP A 463 3.24 -24.84 -14.49
C ASP A 463 3.61 -25.19 -15.95
N LEU A 464 2.70 -24.92 -16.91
CA LEU A 464 2.98 -25.07 -18.34
C LEU A 464 4.06 -24.10 -18.83
N ILE A 465 3.98 -22.82 -18.44
CA ILE A 465 4.97 -21.78 -18.78
C ILE A 465 6.36 -22.20 -18.30
N ARG A 466 6.48 -22.56 -17.03
CA ARG A 466 7.75 -22.95 -16.40
C ARG A 466 8.35 -24.24 -16.98
N ALA A 467 7.48 -25.16 -17.37
CA ALA A 467 7.89 -26.41 -17.99
C ALA A 467 8.25 -26.26 -19.49
N GLY A 468 8.07 -25.06 -20.07
CA GLY A 468 8.27 -24.82 -21.50
C GLY A 468 7.31 -25.64 -22.40
N LYS A 469 6.14 -26.00 -21.88
CA LYS A 469 5.13 -26.77 -22.62
C LYS A 469 4.20 -25.84 -23.37
N PRO A 470 3.82 -26.18 -24.62
CA PRO A 470 2.86 -25.37 -25.39
C PRO A 470 1.42 -25.52 -24.85
N GLY A 471 0.52 -24.63 -25.28
CA GLY A 471 -0.92 -24.68 -24.99
C GLY A 471 -1.37 -23.74 -23.89
N TRP A 472 -0.47 -23.12 -23.14
CA TRP A 472 -0.82 -22.08 -22.16
C TRP A 472 -1.25 -20.76 -22.82
N GLU A 473 -0.79 -20.52 -24.05
CA GLU A 473 -1.12 -19.32 -24.84
C GLU A 473 -2.64 -19.20 -25.05
N ASP A 474 -3.30 -20.32 -25.26
CA ASP A 474 -4.77 -20.35 -25.45
C ASP A 474 -5.55 -20.10 -24.15
N LEU A 475 -4.89 -20.13 -22.99
CA LEU A 475 -5.52 -20.00 -21.67
C LEU A 475 -5.42 -18.57 -21.10
N VAL A 476 -4.57 -17.73 -21.70
CA VAL A 476 -4.38 -16.33 -21.32
C VAL A 476 -4.95 -15.39 -22.40
N PRO A 477 -5.21 -14.11 -22.06
CA PRO A 477 -5.56 -13.11 -23.08
C PRO A 477 -4.43 -12.95 -24.12
N PRO A 478 -4.74 -12.69 -25.41
CA PRO A 478 -3.72 -12.61 -26.48
C PRO A 478 -2.60 -11.60 -26.23
N TYR A 479 -2.89 -10.51 -25.51
CA TYR A 479 -1.89 -9.51 -25.17
C TYR A 479 -0.95 -9.99 -24.07
N VAL A 480 -1.46 -10.78 -23.13
CA VAL A 480 -0.71 -11.32 -21.99
C VAL A 480 0.32 -12.36 -22.45
N ASP A 481 0.00 -13.18 -23.46
CA ASP A 481 0.94 -14.18 -23.98
C ASP A 481 2.16 -13.53 -24.63
N ASN A 482 1.97 -12.45 -25.39
CA ASN A 482 3.05 -11.67 -25.98
C ASN A 482 3.93 -11.04 -24.87
N MET A 483 3.33 -10.42 -23.86
CA MET A 483 4.08 -9.85 -22.74
C MET A 483 4.95 -10.89 -22.02
N ILE A 484 4.39 -12.07 -21.76
CA ILE A 484 5.12 -13.16 -21.12
C ILE A 484 6.33 -13.58 -21.95
N LYS A 485 6.16 -13.71 -23.27
CA LYS A 485 7.23 -14.11 -24.19
C LYS A 485 8.30 -13.04 -24.36
N ASP A 486 7.89 -11.79 -24.58
CA ASP A 486 8.78 -10.67 -24.88
C ASP A 486 9.62 -10.29 -23.66
N ASN A 487 9.02 -10.26 -22.47
CA ASN A 487 9.66 -9.86 -21.22
C ASN A 487 10.16 -11.06 -20.37
N ARG A 488 9.98 -12.30 -20.85
CA ARG A 488 10.35 -13.55 -20.15
C ARG A 488 9.78 -13.63 -18.73
N LEU A 489 8.51 -13.27 -18.58
CA LEU A 489 7.83 -13.23 -17.28
C LEU A 489 7.59 -14.64 -16.75
N PHE A 490 7.41 -14.78 -15.44
CA PHE A 490 7.09 -16.02 -14.73
C PHE A 490 8.06 -17.20 -14.97
N GLY A 491 9.28 -16.91 -15.40
CA GLY A 491 10.26 -17.94 -15.72
C GLY A 491 10.09 -18.58 -17.10
N TYR A 492 9.39 -17.89 -18.02
CA TYR A 492 9.28 -18.35 -19.41
C TYR A 492 10.64 -18.50 -20.07
N VAL A 493 10.89 -19.68 -20.65
CA VAL A 493 12.05 -19.99 -21.45
C VAL A 493 11.59 -20.26 -22.89
N PRO A 494 12.10 -19.52 -23.90
CA PRO A 494 11.77 -19.79 -25.30
C PRO A 494 12.11 -21.23 -25.68
N THR A 495 11.16 -21.94 -26.27
CA THR A 495 11.44 -23.27 -26.82
C THR A 495 12.47 -23.11 -27.95
N PRO A 496 13.59 -23.87 -27.96
CA PRO A 496 14.52 -23.81 -29.08
C PRO A 496 13.78 -24.12 -30.40
N ALA A 497 13.97 -23.27 -31.41
CA ALA A 497 13.42 -23.56 -32.72
C ALA A 497 13.84 -24.98 -33.15
N PRO A 498 12.93 -25.81 -33.70
CA PRO A 498 13.30 -27.11 -34.21
C PRO A 498 14.46 -26.93 -35.18
N LYS A 499 15.60 -27.61 -34.90
CA LYS A 499 16.72 -27.62 -35.84
C LYS A 499 16.17 -28.07 -37.19
N ALA A 500 16.22 -27.19 -38.17
CA ALA A 500 15.91 -27.58 -39.55
C ALA A 500 16.77 -28.81 -39.84
N SER A 501 16.09 -29.93 -40.04
CA SER A 501 16.75 -31.15 -40.49
C SER A 501 17.35 -30.86 -41.86
N ALA A 502 18.71 -30.88 -41.88
CA ALA A 502 19.49 -30.73 -43.10
C ALA A 502 19.29 -31.93 -44.02
#